data_86151c9b505bd2b06ab49ce13a5f67a6
#
_entry.id   86151c9b505bd2b06ab49ce13a5f67a6
#
_cell.length_a   1.000
_cell.length_b   1.000
_cell.length_c   1.000
_cell.angle_alpha   90.00
_cell.angle_beta   90.00
_cell.angle_gamma   90.00
#
_symmetry.space_group_name_H-M   'P 1'
#
loop_
_entity.id
_entity.type
_entity.pdbx_description
1 polymer ?
#
loop_
_entity_poly.entity_id
_entity_poly.type
_entity_poly.pdbx_seq_one_letter_code
_entity_poly.pdbx_strand_id
1 'polypeptide(L)'
;MAVWQVVLFANLTLAVGLGTGYAAWGRAAGTLDRELDSVRARVEQLERERQACATGARAGEQQWEARGIVRAIVPGANLLVITHEEIRDFLPARTTSFRAVSPTMSDAVHVGDAIRFSLRGTARDDAALVAIERW
;
A
#
# COMPACT_ATOMS: atom_id res chain seq x y z
N MET A 1 20.01 -56.34 45.42
CA MET A 1 19.12 -55.17 45.34
C MET A 1 17.70 -55.66 45.18
N ALA A 2 16.81 -55.22 46.03
CA ALA A 2 15.42 -55.70 45.97
C ALA A 2 14.74 -55.14 44.70
N VAL A 3 14.01 -55.95 43.99
CA VAL A 3 13.29 -55.61 42.75
C VAL A 3 12.44 -54.32 42.93
N TRP A 4 11.90 -54.12 44.11
CA TRP A 4 11.13 -52.94 44.47
C TRP A 4 11.90 -51.61 44.37
N GLN A 5 13.18 -51.62 44.71
CA GLN A 5 14.03 -50.41 44.58
C GLN A 5 14.22 -50.03 43.10
N VAL A 6 14.40 -51.00 42.21
CA VAL A 6 14.53 -50.75 40.77
C VAL A 6 13.23 -50.18 40.18
N VAL A 7 12.09 -50.69 40.61
CA VAL A 7 10.78 -50.18 40.19
C VAL A 7 10.55 -48.73 40.67
N LEU A 8 10.95 -48.43 41.91
CA LEU A 8 10.86 -47.06 42.44
C LEU A 8 11.73 -46.07 41.65
N PHE A 9 12.98 -46.47 41.37
CA PHE A 9 13.89 -45.59 40.61
C PHE A 9 13.39 -45.42 39.17
N ALA A 10 12.89 -46.44 38.52
CA ALA A 10 12.32 -46.35 37.17
C ALA A 10 11.12 -45.40 37.12
N ASN A 11 10.21 -45.48 38.08
CA ASN A 11 9.04 -44.59 38.16
C ASN A 11 9.46 -43.12 38.47
N LEU A 12 10.44 -42.93 39.33
CA LEU A 12 10.96 -41.61 39.68
C LEU A 12 11.62 -40.92 38.47
N THR A 13 12.44 -41.64 37.72
CA THR A 13 13.07 -41.11 36.50
C THR A 13 12.06 -40.82 35.39
N LEU A 14 11.03 -41.64 35.25
CA LEU A 14 9.94 -41.39 34.31
C LEU A 14 9.15 -40.13 34.69
N ALA A 15 8.82 -39.94 35.95
CA ALA A 15 8.09 -38.78 36.44
C ALA A 15 8.90 -37.46 36.27
N VAL A 16 10.19 -37.50 36.55
CA VAL A 16 11.08 -36.34 36.35
C VAL A 16 11.25 -36.02 34.87
N GLY A 17 11.40 -37.05 34.01
CA GLY A 17 11.50 -36.86 32.57
C GLY A 17 10.27 -36.27 31.93
N LEU A 18 9.07 -36.74 32.32
CA LEU A 18 7.79 -36.18 31.86
C LEU A 18 7.56 -34.76 32.37
N GLY A 19 7.89 -34.47 33.63
CA GLY A 19 7.73 -33.14 34.22
C GLY A 19 8.63 -32.09 33.57
N THR A 20 9.90 -32.44 33.30
CA THR A 20 10.84 -31.51 32.64
C THR A 20 10.49 -31.31 31.17
N GLY A 21 10.07 -32.35 30.46
CA GLY A 21 9.61 -32.27 29.07
C GLY A 21 8.37 -31.37 28.91
N TYR A 22 7.40 -31.53 29.76
CA TYR A 22 6.19 -30.71 29.75
C TYR A 22 6.46 -29.22 30.08
N ALA A 23 7.32 -28.96 31.06
CA ALA A 23 7.70 -27.58 31.43
C ALA A 23 8.52 -26.89 30.34
N ALA A 24 9.39 -27.62 29.63
CA ALA A 24 10.19 -27.05 28.55
C ALA A 24 9.34 -26.75 27.30
N TRP A 25 8.42 -27.65 26.96
CA TRP A 25 7.56 -27.49 25.77
C TRP A 25 6.47 -26.40 26.01
N GLY A 26 5.91 -26.33 27.18
CA GLY A 26 4.93 -25.28 27.53
C GLY A 26 5.52 -23.87 27.50
N ARG A 27 6.80 -23.71 27.82
CA ARG A 27 7.49 -22.41 27.69
C ARG A 27 7.74 -22.02 26.23
N ALA A 28 8.12 -22.98 25.40
CA ALA A 28 8.33 -22.72 23.98
C ALA A 28 7.03 -22.38 23.24
N ALA A 29 5.93 -23.05 23.54
CA ALA A 29 4.62 -22.73 22.99
C ALA A 29 4.14 -21.32 23.37
N GLY A 30 4.32 -20.93 24.64
CA GLY A 30 3.92 -19.60 25.11
C GLY A 30 4.73 -18.43 24.55
N THR A 31 5.97 -18.66 24.06
CA THR A 31 6.73 -17.62 23.36
C THR A 31 6.25 -17.45 21.92
N LEU A 32 5.95 -18.53 21.22
CA LEU A 32 5.39 -18.49 19.86
C LEU A 32 4.03 -17.80 19.83
N ASP A 33 3.15 -18.10 20.79
CA ASP A 33 1.84 -17.44 20.87
C ASP A 33 1.96 -15.92 21.05
N ARG A 34 2.87 -15.47 21.93
CA ARG A 34 3.12 -14.03 22.12
C ARG A 34 3.70 -13.36 20.87
N GLU A 35 4.55 -14.05 20.14
CA GLU A 35 5.13 -13.56 18.90
C GLU A 35 4.08 -13.44 17.80
N LEU A 36 3.20 -14.45 17.68
CA LEU A 36 2.06 -14.41 16.78
C LEU A 36 1.09 -13.26 17.10
N ASP A 37 0.77 -13.06 18.38
CA ASP A 37 -0.12 -11.97 18.81
C ASP A 37 0.52 -10.60 18.54
N SER A 38 1.82 -10.45 18.74
CA SER A 38 2.54 -9.21 18.43
C SER A 38 2.55 -8.89 16.95
N VAL A 39 2.74 -9.90 16.09
CA VAL A 39 2.71 -9.74 14.63
C VAL A 39 1.30 -9.42 14.14
N ARG A 40 0.28 -10.09 14.68
CA ARG A 40 -1.13 -9.77 14.35
C ARG A 40 -1.51 -8.34 14.73
N ALA A 41 -1.15 -7.90 15.93
CA ALA A 41 -1.40 -6.52 16.36
C ALA A 41 -0.71 -5.50 15.45
N ARG A 42 0.49 -5.82 14.95
CA ARG A 42 1.23 -4.96 14.04
C ARG A 42 0.61 -4.90 12.64
N VAL A 43 0.12 -6.04 12.14
CA VAL A 43 -0.63 -6.10 10.87
C VAL A 43 -1.91 -5.28 10.97
N GLU A 44 -2.70 -5.44 12.02
CA GLU A 44 -3.92 -4.65 12.23
C GLU A 44 -3.65 -3.15 12.37
N GLN A 45 -2.53 -2.77 12.98
CA GLN A 45 -2.12 -1.37 13.06
C GLN A 45 -1.78 -0.80 11.68
N LEU A 46 -0.98 -1.52 10.89
CA LEU A 46 -0.62 -1.11 9.54
C LEU A 46 -1.84 -1.02 8.61
N GLU A 47 -2.79 -1.95 8.74
CA GLU A 47 -4.04 -1.89 7.99
C GLU A 47 -4.89 -0.68 8.37
N ARG A 48 -4.98 -0.33 9.65
CA ARG A 48 -5.65 0.89 10.13
C ARG A 48 -4.98 2.16 9.61
N GLU A 49 -3.66 2.23 9.66
CA GLU A 49 -2.89 3.35 9.11
C GLU A 49 -3.08 3.48 7.60
N ARG A 50 -3.07 2.37 6.87
CA ARG A 50 -3.34 2.34 5.43
C ARG A 50 -4.76 2.80 5.11
N GLN A 51 -5.75 2.36 5.89
CA GLN A 51 -7.13 2.79 5.72
C GLN A 51 -7.30 4.28 6.07
N ALA A 52 -6.66 4.76 7.12
CA ALA A 52 -6.68 6.17 7.51
C ALA A 52 -6.02 7.05 6.41
N CYS A 53 -4.88 6.64 5.86
CA CYS A 53 -4.26 7.33 4.73
C CYS A 53 -5.16 7.30 3.48
N ALA A 54 -5.78 6.16 3.17
CA ALA A 54 -6.68 6.04 2.03
C ALA A 54 -7.95 6.89 2.19
N THR A 55 -8.45 7.03 3.41
CA THR A 55 -9.63 7.85 3.72
C THR A 55 -9.26 9.34 3.76
N GLY A 56 -8.09 9.69 4.29
CA GLY A 56 -7.56 11.06 4.28
C GLY A 56 -7.25 11.56 2.88
N ALA A 57 -6.72 10.72 2.01
CA ALA A 57 -6.48 11.04 0.60
C ALA A 57 -7.79 11.27 -0.19
N ARG A 58 -8.91 10.67 0.25
CA ARG A 58 -10.23 10.85 -0.39
C ARG A 58 -11.01 12.05 0.14
N ALA A 59 -10.76 12.49 1.35
CA ALA A 59 -11.52 13.56 2.04
C ALA A 59 -11.12 14.99 1.63
N GLY A 60 -10.85 15.24 0.38
CA GLY A 60 -10.49 16.54 -0.18
C GLY A 60 -10.06 16.42 -1.63
N GLU A 61 -10.08 15.18 -2.15
CA GLU A 61 -9.69 14.89 -3.52
C GLU A 61 -10.80 15.34 -4.48
N GLN A 62 -10.47 16.31 -5.32
CA GLN A 62 -11.35 16.80 -6.37
C GLN A 62 -10.93 16.19 -7.71
N GLN A 63 -11.89 16.02 -8.58
CA GLN A 63 -11.65 15.56 -9.94
C GLN A 63 -12.10 16.65 -10.91
N TRP A 64 -11.23 16.95 -11.88
CA TRP A 64 -11.51 17.92 -12.94
C TRP A 64 -11.36 17.24 -14.29
N GLU A 65 -12.24 17.60 -15.22
CA GLU A 65 -12.16 17.18 -16.61
C GLU A 65 -11.83 18.35 -17.50
N ALA A 66 -10.96 18.12 -18.48
CA ALA A 66 -10.56 19.16 -19.42
C ALA A 66 -10.25 18.57 -20.79
N ARG A 67 -10.12 19.46 -21.77
CA ARG A 67 -9.68 19.16 -23.12
C ARG A 67 -8.39 19.89 -23.42
N GLY A 68 -7.57 19.28 -24.27
CA GLY A 68 -6.32 19.91 -24.64
C GLY A 68 -5.61 19.18 -25.74
N ILE A 69 -4.44 19.73 -26.10
CA ILE A 69 -3.55 19.17 -27.11
C ILE A 69 -2.22 18.85 -26.46
N VAL A 70 -1.72 17.64 -26.67
CA VAL A 70 -0.43 17.20 -26.19
C VAL A 70 0.68 17.94 -26.93
N ARG A 71 1.55 18.63 -26.19
CA ARG A 71 2.68 19.40 -26.74
C ARG A 71 4.01 18.70 -26.58
N ALA A 72 4.20 17.99 -25.49
CA ALA A 72 5.40 17.22 -25.25
C ALA A 72 5.10 16.06 -24.29
N ILE A 73 5.90 15.02 -24.39
CA ILE A 73 5.87 13.84 -23.52
C ILE A 73 7.27 13.65 -22.97
N VAL A 74 7.41 13.49 -21.66
CA VAL A 74 8.67 13.21 -20.96
C VAL A 74 8.54 11.87 -20.24
N PRO A 75 8.81 10.74 -20.94
CA PRO A 75 8.53 9.39 -20.40
C PRO A 75 9.32 9.11 -19.11
N GLY A 76 10.57 9.55 -19.04
CA GLY A 76 11.44 9.33 -17.87
C GLY A 76 10.95 9.98 -16.57
N ALA A 77 10.05 10.98 -16.66
CA ALA A 77 9.47 11.68 -15.53
C ALA A 77 7.95 11.44 -15.39
N ASN A 78 7.36 10.65 -16.30
CA ASN A 78 5.90 10.46 -16.43
C ASN A 78 5.15 11.80 -16.53
N LEU A 79 5.70 12.75 -17.30
CA LEU A 79 5.10 14.07 -17.48
C LEU A 79 4.55 14.22 -18.90
N LEU A 80 3.32 14.75 -18.99
CA LEU A 80 2.71 15.20 -20.22
C LEU A 80 2.52 16.73 -20.16
N VAL A 81 3.02 17.41 -21.19
CA VAL A 81 2.82 18.84 -21.39
C VAL A 81 1.61 19.03 -22.29
N ILE A 82 0.57 19.64 -21.76
CA ILE A 82 -0.72 19.79 -22.44
C ILE A 82 -1.09 21.26 -22.50
N THR A 83 -1.43 21.75 -23.70
CA THR A 83 -2.14 23.03 -23.85
C THR A 83 -3.61 22.75 -23.68
N HIS A 84 -4.20 23.25 -22.60
CA HIS A 84 -5.60 22.97 -22.24
C HIS A 84 -6.45 24.23 -22.23
N GLU A 85 -7.75 24.03 -22.38
CA GLU A 85 -8.77 25.04 -22.16
C GLU A 85 -8.86 25.39 -20.66
N GLU A 86 -9.66 26.39 -20.31
CA GLU A 86 -9.93 26.72 -18.92
C GLU A 86 -10.55 25.50 -18.19
N ILE A 87 -9.92 25.12 -17.10
CA ILE A 87 -10.43 24.12 -16.16
C ILE A 87 -11.13 24.88 -15.04
N ARG A 88 -12.46 24.81 -15.02
CA ARG A 88 -13.29 25.57 -14.08
C ARG A 88 -12.83 25.35 -12.64
N ASP A 89 -12.73 26.43 -11.90
CA ASP A 89 -12.33 26.46 -10.49
C ASP A 89 -10.94 25.88 -10.20
N PHE A 90 -10.13 25.63 -11.25
CA PHE A 90 -8.82 25.03 -11.11
C PHE A 90 -7.69 25.81 -11.81
N LEU A 91 -7.68 25.86 -13.15
CA LEU A 91 -6.63 26.50 -13.93
C LEU A 91 -7.18 27.28 -15.12
N PRO A 92 -6.66 28.49 -15.42
CA PRO A 92 -6.96 29.19 -16.66
C PRO A 92 -6.38 28.44 -17.86
N ALA A 93 -6.90 28.76 -19.04
CA ALA A 93 -6.39 28.20 -20.30
C ALA A 93 -4.89 28.51 -20.46
N ARG A 94 -4.06 27.50 -20.54
CA ARG A 94 -2.60 27.60 -20.70
C ARG A 94 -1.97 26.26 -21.04
N THR A 95 -0.65 26.27 -21.21
CA THR A 95 0.15 25.05 -21.31
C THR A 95 0.71 24.68 -19.95
N THR A 96 0.42 23.49 -19.48
CA THR A 96 0.84 22.99 -18.15
C THR A 96 1.38 21.57 -18.28
N SER A 97 2.34 21.23 -17.44
CA SER A 97 2.86 19.88 -17.30
C SER A 97 2.12 19.14 -16.20
N PHE A 98 1.55 17.99 -16.52
CA PHE A 98 0.86 17.14 -15.57
C PHE A 98 1.61 15.81 -15.42
N ARG A 99 1.67 15.31 -14.20
CA ARG A 99 2.23 13.99 -13.93
C ARG A 99 1.17 12.93 -14.17
N ALA A 100 1.47 11.95 -15.03
CA ALA A 100 0.62 10.79 -15.24
C ALA A 100 0.77 9.80 -14.07
N VAL A 101 -0.35 9.23 -13.61
CA VAL A 101 -0.35 8.21 -12.55
C VAL A 101 0.28 6.90 -13.05
N SER A 102 0.16 6.61 -14.34
CA SER A 102 0.73 5.41 -14.94
C SER A 102 1.61 5.77 -16.15
N PRO A 103 2.77 5.14 -16.32
CA PRO A 103 3.61 5.32 -17.50
C PRO A 103 2.91 4.89 -18.80
N THR A 104 1.99 3.93 -18.74
CA THR A 104 1.21 3.48 -19.90
C THR A 104 0.32 4.58 -20.50
N MET A 105 0.00 5.61 -19.75
CA MET A 105 -0.74 6.77 -20.26
C MET A 105 0.10 7.59 -21.25
N SER A 106 1.40 7.69 -20.99
CA SER A 106 2.34 8.38 -21.88
C SER A 106 2.53 7.65 -23.20
N ASP A 107 2.44 6.32 -23.19
CA ASP A 107 2.59 5.48 -24.38
C ASP A 107 1.33 5.47 -25.25
N ALA A 108 0.19 5.81 -24.66
CA ALA A 108 -1.11 5.80 -25.36
C ALA A 108 -1.38 7.05 -26.21
N VAL A 109 -0.56 8.09 -26.10
CA VAL A 109 -0.77 9.39 -26.75
C VAL A 109 0.48 9.87 -27.49
N HIS A 110 0.29 10.74 -28.48
CA HIS A 110 1.38 11.34 -29.25
C HIS A 110 1.31 12.86 -29.19
N VAL A 111 2.45 13.49 -29.48
CA VAL A 111 2.52 14.95 -29.59
C VAL A 111 1.62 15.40 -30.75
N GLY A 112 0.73 16.33 -30.45
CA GLY A 112 -0.27 16.85 -31.39
C GLY A 112 -1.65 16.23 -31.21
N ASP A 113 -1.80 15.16 -30.45
CA ASP A 113 -3.10 14.53 -30.21
C ASP A 113 -4.02 15.49 -29.44
N ALA A 114 -5.28 15.57 -29.89
CA ALA A 114 -6.35 16.18 -29.13
C ALA A 114 -6.92 15.16 -28.15
N ILE A 115 -6.91 15.52 -26.88
CA ILE A 115 -7.29 14.62 -25.79
C ILE A 115 -8.34 15.25 -24.86
N ARG A 116 -9.16 14.39 -24.31
CA ARG A 116 -9.91 14.66 -23.06
C ARG A 116 -9.17 13.99 -21.93
N PHE A 117 -8.98 14.67 -20.83
CA PHE A 117 -8.24 14.13 -19.71
C PHE A 117 -8.90 14.49 -18.39
N SER A 118 -8.68 13.64 -17.38
CA SER A 118 -9.16 13.86 -16.03
C SER A 118 -7.96 14.02 -15.10
N LEU A 119 -8.05 15.04 -14.25
CA LEU A 119 -7.09 15.32 -13.19
C LEU A 119 -7.72 14.97 -11.85
N ARG A 120 -6.90 14.52 -10.92
CA ARG A 120 -7.31 14.27 -9.54
C ARG A 120 -6.25 14.79 -8.58
N GLY A 121 -6.67 15.51 -7.53
CA GLY A 121 -5.77 16.05 -6.53
C GLY A 121 -6.51 16.85 -5.46
N THR A 122 -5.78 17.30 -4.47
CA THR A 122 -6.30 18.16 -3.38
C THR A 122 -6.03 19.63 -3.63
N ALA A 123 -5.03 19.93 -4.45
CA ALA A 123 -4.59 21.28 -4.79
C ALA A 123 -4.03 21.32 -6.22
N ARG A 124 -3.73 22.55 -6.69
CA ARG A 124 -3.19 22.76 -8.05
C ARG A 124 -1.84 22.08 -8.27
N ASP A 125 -1.01 22.04 -7.25
CA ASP A 125 0.37 21.51 -7.34
C ASP A 125 0.42 19.99 -7.16
N ASP A 126 -0.67 19.38 -6.70
CA ASP A 126 -0.77 17.95 -6.40
C ASP A 126 -1.67 17.20 -7.40
N ALA A 127 -2.21 17.90 -8.39
CA ALA A 127 -3.10 17.30 -9.36
C ALA A 127 -2.35 16.38 -10.32
N ALA A 128 -2.72 15.10 -10.30
CA ALA A 128 -2.19 14.08 -11.18
C ALA A 128 -3.20 13.69 -12.27
N LEU A 129 -2.69 13.33 -13.44
CA LEU A 129 -3.47 12.88 -14.58
C LEU A 129 -3.86 11.42 -14.37
N VAL A 130 -5.16 11.13 -14.26
CA VAL A 130 -5.69 9.80 -13.94
C VAL A 130 -6.37 9.10 -15.12
N ALA A 131 -6.81 9.83 -16.12
CA ALA A 131 -7.39 9.26 -17.33
C ALA A 131 -7.12 10.14 -18.54
N ILE A 132 -6.97 9.51 -19.72
CA ILE A 132 -6.81 10.17 -21.02
C ILE A 132 -7.65 9.42 -22.04
N GLU A 133 -8.40 10.17 -22.82
CA GLU A 133 -9.15 9.69 -23.98
C GLU A 133 -8.80 10.54 -25.19
N ARG A 134 -8.48 9.92 -26.33
CA ARG A 134 -8.33 10.60 -27.61
C ARG A 134 -9.69 10.76 -28.26
N TRP A 135 -9.88 11.83 -28.95
CA TRP A 135 -11.09 12.12 -29.73
C TRP A 135 -10.78 12.73 -31.08
#